data_6272d59a072a8a88e81dccc3cbced14e
#
_entry.id   6272d59a072a8a88e81dccc3cbced14e
#
_cell.length_a   1.000
_cell.length_b   1.000
_cell.length_c   1.000
_cell.angle_alpha   90.00
_cell.angle_beta   90.00
_cell.angle_gamma   90.00
#
_symmetry.space_group_name_H-M   'P 1'
#
loop_
_entity.id
_entity.type
_entity.pdbx_description
1 polymer ?
#
loop_
_entity_poly.entity_id
_entity_poly.type
_entity_poly.pdbx_seq_one_letter_code
_entity_poly.pdbx_strand_id
1 'polypeptide(L)'
;MASHVSAIAAAAPSEAATHFAHKLSLETDCWDVHQSLKDGPVDFVLLDVRGPKAFARGHVPGALNLPHAQITAERMMTWPHATLFVVYCAGPHCNGADRAALRLAKLGRPVKMMLGGVTGWADEGFAFATSTDVEA
;
A
#
# COMPACT_ATOMS: atom_id res chain seq x y z
N MET A 1 26.82 22.62 -20.26
CA MET A 1 26.94 21.17 -20.31
C MET A 1 25.89 20.54 -19.42
N ALA A 2 25.20 19.54 -19.91
CA ALA A 2 24.14 18.89 -19.17
C ALA A 2 24.71 17.97 -18.07
N SER A 3 24.04 17.94 -16.92
CA SER A 3 24.32 16.96 -15.88
C SER A 3 23.70 15.61 -16.26
N HIS A 4 24.02 14.58 -15.50
CA HIS A 4 23.34 13.29 -15.69
C HIS A 4 21.82 13.41 -15.51
N VAL A 5 21.37 14.34 -14.67
CA VAL A 5 19.95 14.56 -14.46
C VAL A 5 19.31 15.30 -15.64
N SER A 6 19.94 16.32 -16.14
CA SER A 6 19.37 17.15 -17.20
C SER A 6 19.67 16.62 -18.60
N ALA A 7 20.45 15.55 -18.73
CA ALA A 7 20.73 14.92 -20.02
C ALA A 7 19.45 14.44 -20.71
N ILE A 8 18.46 14.02 -19.92
CA ILE A 8 17.12 13.78 -20.42
C ILE A 8 16.27 14.97 -19.96
N ALA A 9 15.66 15.66 -20.91
CA ALA A 9 14.91 16.86 -20.60
C ALA A 9 13.69 16.54 -19.73
N ALA A 10 13.38 17.44 -18.80
CA ALA A 10 12.15 17.32 -18.03
C ALA A 10 10.93 17.46 -18.93
N ALA A 11 9.87 16.75 -18.61
CA ALA A 11 8.60 16.91 -19.30
C ALA A 11 8.04 18.33 -19.09
N ALA A 12 7.14 18.75 -19.96
CA ALA A 12 6.47 20.02 -19.77
C ALA A 12 5.76 20.06 -18.43
N PRO A 13 5.74 21.23 -17.73
CA PRO A 13 5.10 21.29 -16.41
C PRO A 13 3.65 20.81 -16.39
N SER A 14 2.86 21.10 -17.42
CA SER A 14 1.47 20.65 -17.47
C SER A 14 1.37 19.12 -17.55
N GLU A 15 2.25 18.50 -18.29
CA GLU A 15 2.30 17.04 -18.40
C GLU A 15 2.75 16.41 -17.08
N ALA A 16 3.76 17.01 -16.45
CA ALA A 16 4.26 16.53 -15.15
C ALA A 16 3.16 16.65 -14.09
N ALA A 17 2.42 17.75 -14.07
CA ALA A 17 1.32 17.95 -13.12
C ALA A 17 0.26 16.87 -13.26
N THR A 18 -0.12 16.53 -14.48
CA THR A 18 -1.10 15.47 -14.74
C THR A 18 -0.58 14.11 -14.23
N HIS A 19 0.66 13.81 -14.53
CA HIS A 19 1.27 12.55 -14.10
C HIS A 19 1.32 12.42 -12.58
N PHE A 20 1.81 13.44 -11.91
CA PHE A 20 1.98 13.35 -10.45
C PHE A 20 0.67 13.41 -9.70
N ALA A 21 -0.32 14.17 -10.18
CA ALA A 21 -1.66 14.11 -9.61
C ALA A 21 -2.23 12.70 -9.73
N HIS A 22 -2.03 12.06 -10.88
CA HIS A 22 -2.50 10.70 -11.11
C HIS A 22 -1.80 9.72 -10.17
N LYS A 23 -0.47 9.84 -10.05
CA LYS A 23 0.31 8.98 -9.15
C LYS A 23 -0.19 9.10 -7.70
N LEU A 24 -0.43 10.32 -7.23
CA LEU A 24 -0.92 10.54 -5.87
C LEU A 24 -2.32 9.99 -5.63
N SER A 25 -3.10 9.82 -6.69
CA SER A 25 -4.43 9.18 -6.57
C SER A 25 -4.33 7.66 -6.51
N LEU A 26 -3.22 7.08 -6.92
CA LEU A 26 -3.00 5.63 -6.98
C LEU A 26 -2.14 5.14 -5.82
N GLU A 27 -1.32 6.00 -5.23
CA GLU A 27 -0.33 5.60 -4.24
C GLU A 27 -0.38 6.48 -3.01
N THR A 28 0.03 5.89 -1.90
CA THR A 28 0.37 6.60 -0.68
C THR A 28 1.76 6.10 -0.26
N ASP A 29 2.26 6.52 0.88
CA ASP A 29 3.57 6.07 1.35
C ASP A 29 3.53 5.72 2.83
N CYS A 30 4.66 5.22 3.34
CA CYS A 30 4.75 4.79 4.73
C CYS A 30 4.58 5.95 5.70
N TRP A 31 5.07 7.13 5.34
CA TRP A 31 4.94 8.31 6.20
C TRP A 31 3.48 8.70 6.40
N ASP A 32 2.73 8.81 5.31
CA ASP A 32 1.32 9.23 5.39
C ASP A 32 0.48 8.20 6.12
N VAL A 33 0.74 6.91 5.90
CA VAL A 33 0.03 5.85 6.62
C VAL A 33 0.35 5.93 8.12
N HIS A 34 1.63 6.06 8.46
CA HIS A 34 2.04 6.15 9.86
C HIS A 34 1.40 7.35 10.57
N GLN A 35 1.42 8.52 9.93
CA GLN A 35 0.80 9.72 10.49
C GLN A 35 -0.70 9.52 10.68
N SER A 36 -1.37 8.91 9.71
CA SER A 36 -2.80 8.64 9.79
C SER A 36 -3.11 7.73 10.98
N LEU A 37 -2.31 6.69 11.17
CA LEU A 37 -2.51 5.77 12.31
C LEU A 37 -2.29 6.46 13.66
N LYS A 38 -1.36 7.40 13.72
CA LYS A 38 -1.09 8.15 14.95
C LYS A 38 -2.23 9.14 15.27
N ASP A 39 -2.84 9.70 14.25
CA ASP A 39 -3.85 10.74 14.44
C ASP A 39 -5.20 10.22 14.90
N GLY A 40 -5.36 8.89 14.99
CA GLY A 40 -6.61 8.31 15.51
C GLY A 40 -7.27 7.41 14.48
N PRO A 41 -8.60 7.28 14.53
CA PRO A 41 -9.30 6.37 13.62
C PRO A 41 -9.05 6.74 12.16
N VAL A 42 -8.78 5.72 11.34
CA VAL A 42 -8.47 5.94 9.93
C VAL A 42 -9.70 5.67 9.07
N ASP A 43 -9.70 6.28 7.87
CA ASP A 43 -10.79 6.14 6.91
C ASP A 43 -10.45 5.18 5.79
N PHE A 44 -9.57 4.21 6.07
CA PHE A 44 -9.19 3.17 5.11
C PHE A 44 -8.94 1.86 5.84
N VAL A 45 -8.95 0.77 5.09
CA VAL A 45 -8.59 -0.57 5.57
C VAL A 45 -7.21 -0.89 5.02
N LEU A 46 -6.26 -1.16 5.90
CA LEU A 46 -4.88 -1.46 5.52
C LEU A 46 -4.73 -2.97 5.39
N LEU A 47 -4.31 -3.42 4.20
CA LEU A 47 -4.17 -4.84 3.90
C LEU A 47 -2.71 -5.19 3.64
N ASP A 48 -2.19 -6.12 4.42
CA ASP A 48 -0.92 -6.78 4.14
C ASP A 48 -1.23 -7.96 3.22
N VAL A 49 -0.74 -7.90 2.00
CA VAL A 49 -1.10 -8.88 0.97
C VAL A 49 -0.05 -9.97 0.80
N ARG A 50 0.87 -10.06 1.76
CA ARG A 50 1.84 -11.16 1.82
C ARG A 50 1.17 -12.40 2.40
N GLY A 51 1.91 -13.51 2.42
CA GLY A 51 1.43 -14.73 3.06
C GLY A 51 1.34 -14.59 4.58
N PRO A 52 0.58 -15.50 5.23
CA PRO A 52 0.32 -15.37 6.68
C PRO A 52 1.57 -15.53 7.53
N LYS A 53 2.57 -16.30 7.11
CA LYS A 53 3.78 -16.45 7.91
C LYS A 53 4.58 -15.15 7.95
N ALA A 54 4.70 -14.47 6.82
CA ALA A 54 5.38 -13.18 6.76
C ALA A 54 4.65 -12.15 7.59
N PHE A 55 3.32 -12.12 7.49
CA PHE A 55 2.49 -11.23 8.28
C PHE A 55 2.71 -11.44 9.78
N ALA A 56 2.71 -12.69 10.21
CA ALA A 56 2.85 -13.00 11.63
C ALA A 56 4.20 -12.54 12.19
N ARG A 57 5.25 -12.63 11.40
CA ARG A 57 6.59 -12.22 11.84
C ARG A 57 6.73 -10.71 12.02
N GLY A 58 5.94 -9.93 11.29
CA GLY A 58 5.98 -8.47 11.43
C GLY A 58 5.13 -7.82 10.37
N HIS A 59 4.24 -6.93 10.79
CA HIS A 59 3.36 -6.20 9.88
C HIS A 59 3.11 -4.81 10.42
N VAL A 60 2.61 -3.93 9.59
CA VAL A 60 2.24 -2.58 10.00
C VAL A 60 1.12 -2.68 11.02
N PRO A 61 1.23 -2.00 12.18
CA PRO A 61 0.15 -2.06 13.18
C PRO A 61 -1.19 -1.67 12.59
N GLY A 62 -2.21 -2.46 12.87
CA GLY A 62 -3.56 -2.22 12.35
C GLY A 62 -3.84 -2.87 11.01
N ALA A 63 -2.84 -3.43 10.34
CA ALA A 63 -3.06 -4.12 9.07
C ALA A 63 -3.76 -5.45 9.27
N LEU A 64 -4.60 -5.80 8.31
CA LEU A 64 -5.21 -7.12 8.21
C LEU A 64 -4.46 -7.92 7.16
N ASN A 65 -4.33 -9.22 7.38
CA ASN A 65 -3.66 -10.09 6.41
C ASN A 65 -4.68 -10.61 5.40
N LEU A 66 -4.45 -10.28 4.14
CA LEU A 66 -5.26 -10.83 3.05
C LEU A 66 -4.34 -11.02 1.85
N PRO A 67 -3.77 -12.23 1.69
CA PRO A 67 -2.89 -12.51 0.54
C PRO A 67 -3.57 -12.14 -0.78
N HIS A 68 -2.79 -11.59 -1.71
CA HIS A 68 -3.40 -11.01 -2.92
C HIS A 68 -4.22 -12.03 -3.72
N ALA A 69 -3.84 -13.29 -3.70
CA ALA A 69 -4.57 -14.33 -4.42
C ALA A 69 -5.94 -14.63 -3.82
N GLN A 70 -6.18 -14.20 -2.58
CA GLN A 70 -7.45 -14.43 -1.89
C GLN A 70 -8.41 -13.25 -2.01
N ILE A 71 -8.04 -12.23 -2.75
CA ILE A 71 -8.92 -11.10 -2.98
C ILE A 71 -9.92 -11.47 -4.06
N THR A 72 -11.14 -11.77 -3.62
CA THR A 72 -12.25 -12.16 -4.50
C THR A 72 -13.46 -11.29 -4.19
N ALA A 73 -14.41 -11.25 -5.11
CA ALA A 73 -15.63 -10.47 -4.90
C ALA A 73 -16.33 -10.90 -3.61
N GLU A 74 -16.39 -12.20 -3.38
CA GLU A 74 -17.07 -12.76 -2.19
C GLU A 74 -16.35 -12.33 -0.92
N ARG A 75 -15.03 -12.45 -0.89
CA ARG A 75 -14.25 -12.11 0.30
C ARG A 75 -14.39 -10.64 0.65
N MET A 76 -14.48 -9.78 -0.38
CA MET A 76 -14.54 -8.33 -0.17
C MET A 76 -15.93 -7.85 0.25
N MET A 77 -16.94 -8.71 0.23
CA MET A 77 -18.29 -8.32 0.64
C MET A 77 -18.39 -7.94 2.11
N THR A 78 -17.38 -8.30 2.91
CA THR A 78 -17.31 -7.90 4.32
C THR A 78 -17.35 -6.39 4.50
N TRP A 79 -16.84 -5.65 3.51
CA TRP A 79 -16.75 -4.20 3.61
C TRP A 79 -17.69 -3.49 2.63
N PRO A 80 -18.21 -2.30 3.01
CA PRO A 80 -19.00 -1.50 2.08
C PRO A 80 -18.23 -1.19 0.81
N HIS A 81 -18.96 -1.01 -0.29
CA HIS A 81 -18.35 -0.79 -1.60
C HIS A 81 -17.45 0.45 -1.66
N ALA A 82 -17.76 1.47 -0.87
CA ALA A 82 -17.01 2.72 -0.88
C ALA A 82 -15.75 2.69 -0.01
N THR A 83 -15.49 1.59 0.68
CA THR A 83 -14.31 1.45 1.54
C THR A 83 -13.04 1.62 0.72
N LEU A 84 -12.15 2.50 1.18
CA LEU A 84 -10.83 2.65 0.59
C LEU A 84 -9.91 1.59 1.18
N PHE A 85 -9.26 0.83 0.32
CA PHE A 85 -8.24 -0.13 0.73
C PHE A 85 -6.86 0.42 0.44
N VAL A 86 -5.95 0.27 1.40
CA VAL A 86 -4.54 0.56 1.20
C VAL A 86 -3.80 -0.76 1.30
N VAL A 87 -3.07 -1.12 0.25
CA VAL A 87 -2.41 -2.43 0.16
C VAL A 87 -0.90 -2.25 0.18
N TYR A 88 -0.21 -3.23 0.78
CA TYR A 88 1.25 -3.24 0.76
C TYR A 88 1.78 -4.67 0.74
N CYS A 89 3.01 -4.81 0.28
CA CYS A 89 3.73 -6.07 0.22
C CYS A 89 5.09 -5.92 0.88
N ALA A 90 6.04 -6.79 0.52
CA ALA A 90 7.36 -6.78 1.16
C ALA A 90 8.14 -5.50 0.88
N GLY A 91 8.09 -5.00 -0.33
CA GLY A 91 8.83 -3.78 -0.69
C GLY A 91 8.81 -3.56 -2.20
N PRO A 92 9.63 -2.61 -2.68
CA PRO A 92 9.59 -2.23 -4.10
C PRO A 92 9.95 -3.38 -5.06
N HIS A 93 10.64 -4.40 -4.57
CA HIS A 93 11.05 -5.55 -5.37
C HIS A 93 9.93 -6.59 -5.54
N CYS A 94 8.78 -6.39 -4.90
CA CYS A 94 7.69 -7.37 -4.87
C CYS A 94 6.44 -6.74 -5.49
N ASN A 95 5.85 -7.42 -6.46
CA ASN A 95 4.66 -6.89 -7.13
C ASN A 95 3.35 -7.40 -6.53
N GLY A 96 3.38 -7.96 -5.31
CA GLY A 96 2.17 -8.44 -4.65
C GLY A 96 1.15 -7.35 -4.42
N ALA A 97 1.62 -6.16 -4.02
CA ALA A 97 0.73 -5.02 -3.82
C ALA A 97 0.10 -4.56 -5.14
N ASP A 98 0.89 -4.56 -6.23
CA ASP A 98 0.36 -4.23 -7.56
C ASP A 98 -0.73 -5.20 -7.97
N ARG A 99 -0.53 -6.49 -7.73
CA ARG A 99 -1.52 -7.51 -8.07
C ARG A 99 -2.78 -7.35 -7.23
N ALA A 100 -2.61 -7.06 -5.93
CA ALA A 100 -3.74 -6.83 -5.04
C ALA A 100 -4.53 -5.60 -5.47
N ALA A 101 -3.84 -4.52 -5.78
CA ALA A 101 -4.47 -3.28 -6.23
C ALA A 101 -5.26 -3.51 -7.52
N LEU A 102 -4.68 -4.26 -8.47
CA LEU A 102 -5.36 -4.58 -9.72
C LEU A 102 -6.63 -5.38 -9.47
N ARG A 103 -6.56 -6.39 -8.59
CA ARG A 103 -7.73 -7.21 -8.26
C ARG A 103 -8.84 -6.37 -7.64
N LEU A 104 -8.48 -5.51 -6.68
CA LEU A 104 -9.45 -4.64 -6.02
C LEU A 104 -10.08 -3.66 -7.01
N ALA A 105 -9.26 -3.05 -7.85
CA ALA A 105 -9.76 -2.11 -8.85
C ALA A 105 -10.73 -2.80 -9.83
N LYS A 106 -10.41 -4.02 -10.27
CA LYS A 106 -11.29 -4.78 -11.16
C LYS A 106 -12.62 -5.13 -10.49
N LEU A 107 -12.62 -5.23 -9.18
CA LEU A 107 -13.84 -5.48 -8.40
C LEU A 107 -14.60 -4.19 -8.09
N GLY A 108 -14.14 -3.05 -8.60
CA GLY A 108 -14.78 -1.76 -8.37
C GLY A 108 -14.49 -1.17 -7.00
N ARG A 109 -13.43 -1.62 -6.34
CA ARG A 109 -13.09 -1.16 -5.00
C ARG A 109 -12.05 -0.05 -5.05
N PRO A 110 -12.25 1.07 -4.33
CA PRO A 110 -11.22 2.10 -4.21
C PRO A 110 -9.96 1.54 -3.58
N VAL A 111 -8.81 1.85 -4.15
CA VAL A 111 -7.54 1.29 -3.66
C VAL A 111 -6.41 2.25 -3.88
N LYS A 112 -5.48 2.28 -2.93
CA LYS A 112 -4.16 2.90 -3.08
C LYS A 112 -3.10 1.90 -2.62
N MET A 113 -1.92 2.00 -3.20
CA MET A 113 -0.79 1.18 -2.80
C MET A 113 0.13 1.99 -1.88
N MET A 114 0.52 1.39 -0.75
CA MET A 114 1.54 2.02 0.10
C MET A 114 2.91 1.69 -0.47
N LEU A 115 3.51 2.68 -1.10
CA LEU A 115 4.82 2.55 -1.72
C LEU A 115 5.86 2.23 -0.66
N GLY A 116 6.77 1.33 -0.98
CA GLY A 116 7.85 0.95 -0.08
C GLY A 116 7.58 -0.29 0.74
N GLY A 117 6.32 -0.55 1.08
CA GLY A 117 5.95 -1.75 1.82
C GLY A 117 6.70 -1.92 3.14
N VAL A 118 6.97 -3.17 3.50
CA VAL A 118 7.67 -3.51 4.75
C VAL A 118 9.07 -2.90 4.78
N THR A 119 9.80 -2.96 3.65
CA THR A 119 11.14 -2.38 3.55
C THR A 119 11.10 -0.88 3.84
N GLY A 120 10.16 -0.16 3.23
CA GLY A 120 10.02 1.26 3.45
C GLY A 120 9.63 1.59 4.88
N TRP A 121 8.74 0.80 5.47
CA TRP A 121 8.33 0.96 6.86
C TRP A 121 9.52 0.83 7.79
N ALA A 122 10.35 -0.19 7.57
CA ALA A 122 11.56 -0.42 8.36
C ALA A 122 12.58 0.71 8.16
N ASP A 123 12.76 1.18 6.93
CA ASP A 123 13.69 2.25 6.62
C ASP A 123 13.34 3.55 7.35
N GLU A 124 12.05 3.80 7.57
CA GLU A 124 11.60 4.97 8.32
C GLU A 124 11.78 4.79 9.83
N GLY A 125 12.12 3.59 10.28
CA GLY A 125 12.29 3.32 11.69
C GLY A 125 10.97 3.10 12.44
N PHE A 126 9.88 2.85 11.75
CA PHE A 126 8.58 2.65 12.37
C PHE A 126 8.46 1.24 12.95
N ALA A 127 7.73 1.11 14.05
CA ALA A 127 7.58 -0.17 14.72
C ALA A 127 6.61 -1.09 14.00
N PHE A 128 6.87 -2.40 14.12
CA PHE A 128 5.98 -3.44 13.58
C PHE A 128 5.20 -4.09 14.71
N ALA A 129 4.04 -4.62 14.36
CA ALA A 129 3.29 -5.54 15.22
C ALA A 129 3.58 -6.97 14.80
N THR A 130 3.34 -7.90 15.71
CA THR A 130 3.47 -9.33 15.43
C THR A 130 2.17 -10.02 15.80
N SER A 131 1.95 -11.19 15.21
CA SER A 131 0.73 -11.98 15.45
C SER A 131 1.07 -13.31 16.08
N THR A 132 2.11 -13.35 16.90
CA THR A 132 2.58 -14.60 17.47
C THR A 132 1.56 -15.27 18.37
N ASP A 133 0.63 -14.49 18.91
CA ASP A 133 -0.39 -14.98 19.84
C ASP A 133 -1.78 -15.11 19.23
N VAL A 134 -1.95 -14.65 17.99
CA VAL A 134 -3.29 -14.56 17.40
C VAL A 134 -3.91 -15.92 17.18
N GLU A 135 -3.09 -16.86 16.77
CA GLU A 135 -3.52 -18.21 16.45
C GLU A 135 -3.70 -19.08 17.67
N ALA A 136 -3.35 -18.54 18.79
CA ALA A 136 -3.50 -19.29 20.04
C ALA A 136 -4.95 -19.55 20.36
#